data_1d8eb32a6e2f049dfec2a1d00ce7c6ad
#
_entry.id   1d8eb32a6e2f049dfec2a1d00ce7c6ad
#
_cell.length_a   1.000
_cell.length_b   1.000
_cell.length_c   1.000
_cell.angle_alpha   90.00
_cell.angle_beta   90.00
_cell.angle_gamma   90.00
#
_symmetry.space_group_name_H-M   'P 1'
#
loop_
_entity.id
_entity.type
_entity.pdbx_description
1 polymer ?
#
loop_
_entity_poly.entity_id
_entity_poly.type
_entity_poly.pdbx_seq_one_letter_code
_entity_poly.pdbx_strand_id
1 'polypeptide(L)'
;MEKTWTIKLSLEEDGSRTACTASLSGDGAPGVVGHGYSRRNPNDEPDMRIGEDVAASRACSNLAHELLEQAAGMIETHTNTPTHLTG
;
A
#
# COMPACT_ATOMS: atom_id res chain seq x y z
N MET A 1 6.84 19.35 -17.80
CA MET A 1 5.48 19.13 -17.29
C MET A 1 5.56 18.34 -16.00
N GLU A 2 4.86 18.76 -14.98
CA GLU A 2 4.84 18.10 -13.68
C GLU A 2 3.51 17.40 -13.45
N LYS A 3 3.58 16.19 -12.92
CA LYS A 3 2.41 15.47 -12.46
C LYS A 3 2.59 15.19 -10.96
N THR A 4 1.49 15.26 -10.23
CA THR A 4 1.52 14.95 -8.80
C THR A 4 0.54 13.81 -8.50
N TRP A 5 1.03 12.79 -7.84
CA TRP A 5 0.18 11.74 -7.28
C TRP A 5 0.23 11.84 -5.78
N THR A 6 -0.87 11.52 -5.15
CA THR A 6 -1.00 11.60 -3.69
C THR A 6 -1.40 10.23 -3.16
N ILE A 7 -0.77 9.84 -2.07
CA ILE A 7 -1.15 8.64 -1.34
C ILE A 7 -1.87 9.06 -0.07
N LYS A 8 -3.10 8.60 0.10
CA LYS A 8 -3.87 8.82 1.31
C LYS A 8 -3.82 7.57 2.16
N LEU A 9 -3.39 7.71 3.40
CA LEU A 9 -3.36 6.62 4.36
C LEU A 9 -4.56 6.76 5.30
N SER A 10 -5.44 5.78 5.29
CA SER A 10 -6.60 5.72 6.17
C SER A 10 -6.37 4.64 7.20
N LEU A 11 -6.44 5.02 8.48
CA LEU A 11 -6.13 4.12 9.59
C LEU A 11 -7.40 3.85 10.39
N GLU A 12 -7.61 2.59 10.75
CA GLU A 12 -8.71 2.18 11.62
C GLU A 12 -8.15 1.32 12.74
N GLU A 13 -8.60 1.59 13.95
CA GLU A 13 -8.22 0.81 15.11
C GLU A 13 -9.40 0.03 15.66
N ASP A 14 -9.12 -1.20 16.06
CA ASP A 14 -10.11 -2.07 16.65
C ASP A 14 -9.41 -2.88 17.75
N GLY A 15 -9.41 -2.32 18.95
CA GLY A 15 -8.80 -2.96 20.10
C GLY A 15 -7.32 -3.24 19.91
N SER A 16 -6.97 -4.48 19.60
CA SER A 16 -5.57 -4.89 19.46
C SER A 16 -5.07 -4.83 18.02
N ARG A 17 -5.91 -4.42 17.07
CA ARG A 17 -5.55 -4.43 15.64
C ARG A 17 -5.65 -3.03 15.06
N THR A 18 -4.68 -2.68 14.23
CA THR A 18 -4.71 -1.46 13.43
C THR A 18 -4.65 -1.84 11.96
N ALA A 19 -5.57 -1.33 11.16
CA ALA A 19 -5.59 -1.55 9.73
C ALA A 19 -5.31 -0.22 9.01
N CYS A 20 -4.61 -0.30 7.89
CA CYS A 20 -4.31 0.86 7.06
C CYS A 20 -4.60 0.55 5.60
N THR A 21 -5.23 1.50 4.93
CA THR A 21 -5.46 1.45 3.48
C THR A 21 -4.71 2.61 2.85
N ALA A 22 -3.86 2.31 1.87
CA ALA A 22 -3.12 3.31 1.10
C ALA A 22 -3.79 3.45 -0.26
N SER A 23 -4.38 4.61 -0.53
CA SER A 23 -5.10 4.89 -1.77
C SER A 23 -4.31 5.89 -2.61
N LEU A 24 -4.06 5.55 -3.87
CA LEU A 24 -3.34 6.41 -4.79
C LEU A 24 -4.32 7.22 -5.62
N SER A 25 -4.06 8.51 -5.77
CA SER A 25 -4.86 9.40 -6.59
C SER A 25 -3.99 10.41 -7.30
N GLY A 26 -4.54 11.05 -8.32
CA GLY A 26 -3.84 12.08 -9.07
C GLY A 26 -4.00 11.90 -10.58
N ASP A 27 -3.35 12.78 -11.35
CA ASP A 27 -3.48 12.81 -12.80
C ASP A 27 -2.87 11.56 -13.44
N GLY A 28 -3.72 10.74 -14.04
CA GLY A 28 -3.28 9.51 -14.69
C GLY A 28 -2.85 8.41 -13.73
N ALA A 29 -3.12 8.56 -12.45
CA ALA A 29 -2.76 7.55 -11.47
C ALA A 29 -3.60 6.28 -11.67
N PRO A 30 -2.99 5.10 -11.59
CA PRO A 30 -3.78 3.86 -11.61
C PRO A 30 -4.62 3.73 -10.35
N GLY A 31 -5.78 3.07 -10.47
CA GLY A 31 -6.70 2.91 -9.34
C GLY A 31 -6.32 1.75 -8.44
N VAL A 32 -5.05 1.67 -8.04
CA VAL A 32 -4.58 0.59 -7.17
C VAL A 32 -4.60 1.04 -5.72
N VAL A 33 -4.78 0.09 -4.83
CA VAL A 33 -4.89 0.32 -3.39
C VAL A 33 -4.02 -0.70 -2.66
N GLY A 34 -3.32 -0.26 -1.62
CA GLY A 34 -2.54 -1.13 -0.77
C GLY A 34 -3.19 -1.29 0.60
N HIS A 35 -3.03 -2.46 1.18
CA HIS A 35 -3.57 -2.76 2.51
C HIS A 35 -2.48 -3.28 3.42
N GLY A 36 -2.55 -2.88 4.68
CA GLY A 36 -1.64 -3.36 5.69
C GLY A 36 -2.32 -3.32 7.05
N TYR A 37 -1.84 -4.13 7.95
CA TYR A 37 -2.33 -4.12 9.31
C TYR A 37 -1.26 -4.58 10.27
N SER A 38 -1.47 -4.26 11.54
CA SER A 38 -0.65 -4.75 12.62
C SER A 38 -1.55 -5.25 13.74
N ARG A 39 -1.01 -6.14 14.54
CA ARG A 39 -1.72 -6.67 15.69
C ARG A 39 -0.82 -6.52 16.90
N ARG A 40 -1.36 -5.96 17.98
CA ARG A 40 -0.62 -5.81 19.22
C ARG A 40 -0.50 -7.15 19.94
N ASN A 41 0.71 -7.44 20.43
CA ASN A 41 0.89 -8.58 21.29
C ASN A 41 0.20 -8.27 22.62
N PRO A 42 -0.63 -9.18 23.18
CA PRO A 42 -1.35 -8.93 24.43
C PRO A 42 -0.44 -8.58 25.61
N ASN A 43 0.83 -9.00 25.57
CA ASN A 43 1.78 -8.72 26.63
C ASN A 43 2.53 -7.39 26.47
N ASP A 44 2.32 -6.70 25.34
CA ASP A 44 3.00 -5.44 25.09
C ASP A 44 2.21 -4.28 25.69
N GLU A 45 2.94 -3.23 26.04
CA GLU A 45 2.32 -1.98 26.43
C GLU A 45 1.54 -1.40 25.26
N PRO A 46 0.33 -0.87 25.49
CA PRO A 46 -0.44 -0.29 24.41
C PRO A 46 0.16 1.05 23.94
N ASP A 47 0.79 1.04 22.79
CA ASP A 47 1.24 2.26 22.12
C ASP A 47 0.69 2.25 20.70
N MET A 48 -0.35 3.07 20.49
CA MET A 48 -1.05 3.15 19.22
C MET A 48 -0.15 3.59 18.08
N ARG A 49 0.85 4.40 18.39
CA ARG A 49 1.78 4.92 17.36
C ARG A 49 2.58 3.80 16.71
N ILE A 50 2.99 2.81 17.48
CA ILE A 50 3.73 1.66 16.96
C ILE A 50 2.85 0.89 15.99
N GLY A 51 1.62 0.60 16.36
CA GLY A 51 0.68 -0.11 15.51
C GLY A 51 0.36 0.66 14.24
N GLU A 52 0.16 1.96 14.34
CA GLU A 52 -0.10 2.83 13.20
C GLU A 52 1.08 2.83 12.22
N ASP A 53 2.30 3.00 12.75
CA ASP A 53 3.49 3.02 11.89
C ASP A 53 3.68 1.70 11.16
N VAL A 54 3.49 0.58 11.85
CA VAL A 54 3.65 -0.74 11.24
C VAL A 54 2.57 -0.98 10.19
N ALA A 55 1.32 -0.66 10.49
CA ALA A 55 0.22 -0.85 9.53
C ALA A 55 0.41 0.03 8.30
N ALA A 56 0.81 1.29 8.48
CA ALA A 56 1.08 2.21 7.38
C ALA A 56 2.24 1.73 6.52
N SER A 57 3.31 1.25 7.14
CA SER A 57 4.46 0.70 6.42
C SER A 57 4.03 -0.49 5.53
N ARG A 58 3.24 -1.39 6.09
CA ARG A 58 2.76 -2.56 5.35
C ARG A 58 1.81 -2.18 4.22
N ALA A 59 0.95 -1.18 4.43
CA ALA A 59 0.05 -0.69 3.38
C ALA A 59 0.84 -0.06 2.25
N CYS A 60 1.87 0.74 2.54
CA CYS A 60 2.72 1.34 1.52
C CYS A 60 3.50 0.29 0.75
N SER A 61 4.02 -0.72 1.43
CA SER A 61 4.73 -1.82 0.78
C SER A 61 3.82 -2.60 -0.16
N ASN A 62 2.59 -2.86 0.27
CA ASN A 62 1.60 -3.54 -0.57
C ASN A 62 1.21 -2.67 -1.76
N LEU A 63 1.05 -1.36 -1.56
CA LEU A 63 0.76 -0.43 -2.66
C LEU A 63 1.89 -0.45 -3.69
N ALA A 64 3.14 -0.44 -3.24
CA ALA A 64 4.30 -0.51 -4.14
C ALA A 64 4.26 -1.78 -4.97
N HIS A 65 3.92 -2.92 -4.36
CA HIS A 65 3.79 -4.19 -5.06
C HIS A 65 2.66 -4.12 -6.11
N GLU A 66 1.51 -3.57 -5.75
CA GLU A 66 0.38 -3.43 -6.67
C GLU A 66 0.74 -2.54 -7.88
N LEU A 67 1.51 -1.48 -7.65
CA LEU A 67 1.99 -0.61 -8.74
C LEU A 67 2.90 -1.37 -9.70
N LEU A 68 3.80 -2.21 -9.19
CA LEU A 68 4.68 -3.02 -10.02
C LEU A 68 3.88 -4.05 -10.83
N GLU A 69 2.88 -4.67 -10.23
CA GLU A 69 2.02 -5.62 -10.93
C GLU A 69 1.22 -4.93 -12.04
N GLN A 70 0.74 -3.71 -11.77
CA GLN A 70 0.03 -2.92 -12.76
C GLN A 70 0.96 -2.61 -13.95
N ALA A 71 2.20 -2.19 -13.69
CA ALA A 71 3.17 -1.91 -14.74
C ALA A 71 3.53 -3.14 -15.53
N ALA A 72 3.72 -4.29 -14.87
CA ALA A 72 4.02 -5.55 -15.52
C ALA A 72 2.87 -5.96 -16.45
N GLY A 73 1.64 -5.80 -16.01
CA GLY A 73 0.47 -6.10 -16.84
C GLY A 73 0.40 -5.23 -18.09
N MET A 74 0.73 -3.94 -17.97
CA MET A 74 0.77 -3.04 -19.13
C MET A 74 1.88 -3.42 -20.11
N ILE A 75 3.04 -3.78 -19.61
CA ILE A 75 4.16 -4.23 -20.46
C ILE A 75 3.77 -5.52 -21.20
N GLU A 76 3.18 -6.47 -20.51
CA GLU A 76 2.74 -7.72 -21.12
C GLU A 76 1.70 -7.48 -22.21
N THR A 77 0.78 -6.56 -21.99
CA THR A 77 -0.23 -6.19 -22.98
C THR A 77 0.40 -5.59 -24.23
N HIS A 78 1.40 -4.71 -24.07
CA HIS A 78 2.06 -4.06 -25.19
C HIS A 78 3.01 -4.97 -25.93
N THR A 79 3.72 -5.85 -25.25
CA THR A 79 4.74 -6.71 -25.86
C THR A 79 4.25 -8.11 -26.17
N ASN A 80 3.12 -8.49 -25.58
CA ASN A 80 2.58 -9.86 -25.64
C ASN A 80 3.60 -10.88 -25.10
N THR A 81 4.40 -10.48 -24.14
CA THR A 81 5.45 -11.30 -23.53
C THR A 81 5.33 -11.20 -22.01
N PRO A 82 5.35 -12.33 -21.29
CA PRO A 82 5.31 -12.29 -19.84
C PRO A 82 6.46 -11.47 -19.27
N THR A 83 6.15 -10.63 -18.27
CA THR A 83 7.10 -9.72 -17.64
C THR A 83 7.03 -9.86 -16.15
N HIS A 84 8.19 -9.87 -15.50
CA HIS A 84 8.27 -9.86 -14.04
C HIS A 84 9.16 -8.69 -13.61
N LEU A 85 8.60 -7.84 -12.75
CA LEU A 85 9.31 -6.66 -12.22
C LEU A 85 9.55 -6.86 -10.73
N THR A 86 10.76 -6.47 -10.30
CA THR A 86 11.11 -6.47 -8.88
C THR A 86 11.48 -5.04 -8.47
N GLY A 87 11.03 -4.65 -7.31
CA GLY A 87 11.31 -3.30 -6.79
C GLY A 87 11.90 -3.31 -5.40
#